data_887465f73a70edfbf18e2ef889ccda95
#
_entry.id   887465f73a70edfbf18e2ef889ccda95
#
_cell.length_a   1.000
_cell.length_b   1.000
_cell.length_c   1.000
_cell.angle_alpha   90.00
_cell.angle_beta   90.00
_cell.angle_gamma   90.00
#
_symmetry.space_group_name_H-M   'P 1'
#
loop_
_entity.id
_entity.type
_entity.pdbx_description
1 polymer ?
#
loop_
_entity_poly.entity_id
_entity_poly.type
_entity_poly.pdbx_seq_one_letter_code
_entity_poly.pdbx_strand_id
1 'polypeptide(L)'
;FQYGVKIINKRLELLEEETSIFVKQNADVMDTLYKSNIQVANLARYVERVSKYPIYKNTKIEYFPLGEYKYKRMLEEIKKAEKYIFLEYFIIEEGEMWNTISDLLEEKVKKGVEVRVMYDGMCSIAMLPYNYPEYLKTKGIQCKMFSPIRPALSTHQNNRDHRKILVIDGKVAFN
;
A
#
# COMPACT_ATOMS: atom_id res chain seq x y z
N PHE A 1 10.30 -26.53 4.66
CA PHE A 1 9.55 -25.49 5.38
C PHE A 1 10.47 -24.59 6.20
N GLN A 2 11.26 -25.11 7.13
CA GLN A 2 12.17 -24.33 7.98
C GLN A 2 13.24 -23.53 7.21
N TYR A 3 13.74 -24.04 6.09
CA TYR A 3 14.73 -23.34 5.26
C TYR A 3 14.13 -22.09 4.60
N GLY A 4 12.91 -22.18 4.07
CA GLY A 4 12.20 -21.04 3.50
C GLY A 4 11.91 -19.94 4.51
N VAL A 5 11.51 -20.31 5.74
CA VAL A 5 11.26 -19.37 6.84
C VAL A 5 12.54 -18.61 7.23
N LYS A 6 13.69 -19.29 7.29
CA LYS A 6 14.98 -18.64 7.58
C LYS A 6 15.39 -17.60 6.53
N ILE A 7 15.16 -17.89 5.23
CA ILE A 7 15.46 -16.95 4.15
C ILE A 7 14.55 -15.71 4.24
N ILE A 8 13.26 -15.92 4.51
CA ILE A 8 12.29 -14.82 4.64
C ILE A 8 12.66 -13.94 5.85
N ASN A 9 12.93 -14.54 7.01
CA ASN A 9 13.32 -13.79 8.20
C ASN A 9 14.59 -12.97 7.98
N LYS A 10 15.61 -13.54 7.35
CA LYS A 10 16.84 -12.80 7.03
C LYS A 10 16.58 -11.61 6.09
N ARG A 11 15.69 -11.77 5.12
CA ARG A 11 15.30 -10.65 4.24
C ARG A 11 14.51 -9.57 4.97
N LEU A 12 13.64 -9.95 5.89
CA LEU A 12 12.89 -9.01 6.74
C LEU A 12 13.83 -8.22 7.65
N GLU A 13 14.79 -8.89 8.28
CA GLU A 13 15.82 -8.23 9.11
C GLU A 13 16.62 -7.20 8.32
N LEU A 14 17.08 -7.53 7.11
CA LEU A 14 17.78 -6.59 6.23
C LEU A 14 16.89 -5.41 5.84
N LEU A 15 15.62 -5.66 5.52
CA LEU A 15 14.68 -4.61 5.17
C LEU A 15 14.38 -3.70 6.37
N GLU A 16 14.24 -4.26 7.58
CA GLU A 16 14.09 -3.50 8.82
C GLU A 16 15.29 -2.61 9.09
N GLU A 17 16.52 -3.10 8.89
CA GLU A 17 17.73 -2.30 9.03
C GLU A 17 17.75 -1.14 8.03
N GLU A 18 17.50 -1.40 6.73
CA GLU A 18 17.48 -0.39 5.68
C GLU A 18 16.38 0.67 5.89
N THR A 19 15.23 0.28 6.42
CA THR A 19 14.08 1.19 6.60
C THR A 19 14.04 1.87 7.97
N SER A 20 14.79 1.37 8.96
CA SER A 20 14.78 1.88 10.35
C SER A 20 15.12 3.38 10.46
N ILE A 21 15.93 3.90 9.53
CA ILE A 21 16.29 5.33 9.49
C ILE A 21 15.09 6.24 9.17
N PHE A 22 14.08 5.71 8.47
CA PHE A 22 12.88 6.46 8.04
C PHE A 22 11.72 6.35 9.02
N VAL A 23 11.74 5.37 9.93
CA VAL A 23 10.63 5.04 10.84
C VAL A 23 11.00 5.25 12.31
N LYS A 24 11.59 6.40 12.63
CA LYS A 24 11.96 6.74 14.01
C LYS A 24 10.79 7.35 14.78
N GLN A 25 10.56 6.86 16.02
CA GLN A 25 9.59 7.45 16.92
C GLN A 25 10.03 8.84 17.37
N ASN A 26 9.14 9.81 17.21
CA ASN A 26 9.34 11.13 17.77
C ASN A 26 9.05 11.11 19.28
N ALA A 27 10.04 11.48 20.11
CA ALA A 27 9.93 11.48 21.57
C ALA A 27 8.80 12.37 22.08
N ASP A 28 8.63 13.58 21.51
CA ASP A 28 7.61 14.53 21.92
C ASP A 28 6.19 13.98 21.74
N VAL A 29 5.97 13.13 20.74
CA VAL A 29 4.67 12.46 20.51
C VAL A 29 4.36 11.51 21.65
N MET A 30 5.34 10.68 22.03
CA MET A 30 5.18 9.73 23.13
C MET A 30 5.04 10.44 24.47
N ASP A 31 5.84 11.46 24.75
CA ASP A 31 5.75 12.25 25.99
C ASP A 31 4.39 12.95 26.12
N THR A 32 3.88 13.50 25.03
CA THR A 32 2.54 14.10 25.00
C THR A 32 1.47 13.06 25.31
N LEU A 33 1.61 11.86 24.74
CA LEU A 33 0.65 10.78 24.95
C LEU A 33 0.72 10.26 26.40
N TYR A 34 1.92 10.10 26.98
CA TYR A 34 2.07 9.73 28.39
C TYR A 34 1.42 10.73 29.36
N LYS A 35 1.57 12.01 29.07
CA LYS A 35 0.95 13.07 29.91
C LYS A 35 -0.58 13.10 29.79
N SER A 36 -1.11 12.69 28.62
CA SER A 36 -2.57 12.71 28.39
C SER A 36 -3.26 11.42 28.83
N ASN A 37 -2.69 10.25 28.52
CA ASN A 37 -3.26 8.94 28.86
C ASN A 37 -2.19 7.85 28.87
N ILE A 38 -1.81 7.44 30.08
CA ILE A 38 -0.74 6.44 30.27
C ILE A 38 -1.11 5.06 29.69
N GLN A 39 -2.38 4.67 29.73
CA GLN A 39 -2.82 3.36 29.22
C GLN A 39 -2.69 3.31 27.70
N VAL A 40 -3.13 4.37 27.03
CA VAL A 40 -2.97 4.52 25.57
C VAL A 40 -1.49 4.60 25.19
N ALA A 41 -0.68 5.32 25.98
CA ALA A 41 0.76 5.40 25.75
C ALA A 41 1.46 4.02 25.86
N ASN A 42 1.07 3.20 26.82
CA ASN A 42 1.60 1.84 26.98
C ASN A 42 1.20 0.93 25.82
N LEU A 43 -0.06 1.00 25.37
CA LEU A 43 -0.53 0.30 24.17
C LEU A 43 0.25 0.75 22.94
N ALA A 44 0.42 2.04 22.77
CA ALA A 44 1.15 2.66 21.69
C ALA A 44 2.61 2.17 21.63
N ARG A 45 3.30 2.14 22.75
CA ARG A 45 4.66 1.59 22.86
C ARG A 45 4.71 0.09 22.51
N TYR A 46 3.72 -0.67 22.93
CA TYR A 46 3.63 -2.09 22.58
C TYR A 46 3.50 -2.27 21.07
N VAL A 47 2.59 -1.53 20.44
CA VAL A 47 2.36 -1.56 18.98
C VAL A 47 3.64 -1.16 18.24
N GLU A 48 4.29 -0.06 18.61
CA GLU A 48 5.56 0.37 18.01
C GLU A 48 6.63 -0.74 18.10
N ARG A 49 6.79 -1.33 19.28
CA ARG A 49 7.79 -2.39 19.48
C ARG A 49 7.56 -3.62 18.62
N VAL A 50 6.29 -4.02 18.44
CA VAL A 50 5.91 -5.22 17.68
C VAL A 50 5.89 -4.96 16.18
N SER A 51 5.31 -3.83 15.76
CA SER A 51 5.15 -3.50 14.34
C SER A 51 6.38 -2.80 13.73
N LYS A 52 7.27 -2.24 14.57
CA LYS A 52 8.40 -1.38 14.16
C LYS A 52 7.97 -0.07 13.50
N TYR A 53 6.69 0.28 13.61
CA TYR A 53 6.18 1.56 13.08
C TYR A 53 5.92 2.56 14.20
N PRO A 54 6.35 3.83 14.03
CA PRO A 54 6.15 4.88 15.01
C PRO A 54 4.71 5.34 15.03
N ILE A 55 4.36 6.04 16.12
CA ILE A 55 3.06 6.67 16.29
C ILE A 55 3.17 8.12 15.86
N TYR A 56 2.16 8.56 15.14
CA TYR A 56 2.08 9.92 14.61
C TYR A 56 0.99 10.71 15.30
N LYS A 57 1.18 12.02 15.38
CA LYS A 57 0.15 13.00 15.76
C LYS A 57 -0.25 13.81 14.51
N ASN A 58 -1.30 14.61 14.66
CA ASN A 58 -1.83 15.48 13.60
C ASN A 58 -2.41 14.71 12.41
N THR A 59 -2.88 13.47 12.65
CA THR A 59 -3.56 12.67 11.65
C THR A 59 -5.06 12.95 11.70
N LYS A 60 -5.65 13.36 10.58
CA LYS A 60 -7.10 13.49 10.42
C LYS A 60 -7.63 12.19 9.82
N ILE A 61 -8.61 11.60 10.47
CA ILE A 61 -9.27 10.38 9.99
C ILE A 61 -10.65 10.75 9.43
N GLU A 62 -10.98 10.21 8.27
CA GLU A 62 -12.28 10.31 7.62
C GLU A 62 -12.83 8.89 7.39
N TYR A 63 -14.03 8.64 7.87
CA TYR A 63 -14.71 7.36 7.70
C TYR A 63 -15.74 7.44 6.57
N PHE A 64 -15.74 6.46 5.70
CA PHE A 64 -16.69 6.36 4.59
C PHE A 64 -17.63 5.17 4.84
N PRO A 65 -18.93 5.41 5.06
CA PRO A 65 -19.88 4.32 5.30
C PRO A 65 -20.17 3.48 4.04
N LEU A 66 -19.92 4.02 2.85
CA LEU A 66 -20.10 3.36 1.57
C LEU A 66 -18.89 3.55 0.66
N GLY A 67 -18.60 2.55 -0.19
CA GLY A 67 -17.49 2.56 -1.12
C GLY A 67 -17.56 3.70 -2.14
N GLU A 68 -18.76 4.09 -2.55
CA GLU A 68 -19.00 5.17 -3.51
C GLU A 68 -18.50 6.53 -3.01
N TYR A 69 -18.67 6.82 -1.72
CA TYR A 69 -18.13 8.04 -1.11
C TYR A 69 -16.61 8.02 -1.05
N LYS A 70 -16.04 6.87 -0.66
CA LYS A 70 -14.60 6.66 -0.68
C LYS A 70 -14.04 6.83 -2.09
N TYR A 71 -14.66 6.21 -3.09
CA TYR A 71 -14.25 6.29 -4.48
C TYR A 71 -14.22 7.74 -5.00
N LYS A 72 -15.29 8.51 -4.76
CA LYS A 72 -15.33 9.94 -5.08
C LYS A 72 -14.15 10.69 -4.48
N ARG A 73 -13.91 10.46 -3.20
CA ARG A 73 -12.82 11.10 -2.47
C ARG A 73 -11.44 10.69 -2.99
N MET A 74 -11.27 9.43 -3.36
CA MET A 74 -10.04 8.94 -4.01
C MET A 74 -9.76 9.68 -5.31
N LEU A 75 -10.76 9.84 -6.19
CA LEU A 75 -10.60 10.57 -7.45
C LEU A 75 -10.20 12.03 -7.22
N GLU A 76 -10.80 12.69 -6.23
CA GLU A 76 -10.45 14.07 -5.86
C GLU A 76 -8.98 14.18 -5.41
N GLU A 77 -8.51 13.26 -4.58
CA GLU A 77 -7.14 13.29 -4.09
C GLU A 77 -6.11 12.89 -5.17
N ILE A 78 -6.43 11.90 -6.02
CA ILE A 78 -5.59 11.57 -7.18
C ILE A 78 -5.41 12.80 -8.09
N LYS A 79 -6.46 13.57 -8.33
CA LYS A 79 -6.38 14.82 -9.14
C LYS A 79 -5.45 15.87 -8.54
N LYS A 80 -5.25 15.87 -7.22
CA LYS A 80 -4.38 16.82 -6.49
C LYS A 80 -2.93 16.36 -6.40
N ALA A 81 -2.63 15.10 -6.72
CA ALA A 81 -1.29 14.55 -6.61
C ALA A 81 -0.26 15.36 -7.39
N GLU A 82 0.90 15.61 -6.77
CA GLU A 82 1.98 16.43 -7.32
C GLU A 82 3.31 15.67 -7.45
N LYS A 83 3.54 14.65 -6.61
CA LYS A 83 4.81 13.93 -6.53
C LYS A 83 4.68 12.46 -6.89
N TYR A 84 3.84 11.72 -6.16
CA TYR A 84 3.68 10.30 -6.38
C TYR A 84 2.32 9.76 -5.95
N ILE A 85 1.91 8.66 -6.59
CA ILE A 85 0.71 7.89 -6.29
C ILE A 85 1.11 6.42 -6.25
N PHE A 86 0.92 5.76 -5.10
CA PHE A 86 1.19 4.34 -4.92
C PHE A 86 -0.09 3.60 -4.58
N LEU A 87 -0.41 2.58 -5.39
CA LEU A 87 -1.58 1.71 -5.19
C LEU A 87 -1.13 0.27 -4.96
N GLU A 88 -1.72 -0.36 -3.94
CA GLU A 88 -1.54 -1.78 -3.64
C GLU A 88 -2.92 -2.38 -3.39
N TYR A 89 -3.40 -3.21 -4.31
CA TYR A 89 -4.74 -3.79 -4.26
C TYR A 89 -4.72 -5.30 -4.43
N PHE A 90 -5.56 -5.99 -3.65
CA PHE A 90 -5.75 -7.43 -3.79
C PHE A 90 -6.37 -7.78 -5.13
N ILE A 91 -7.47 -7.11 -5.47
CA ILE A 91 -8.23 -7.34 -6.71
C ILE A 91 -8.33 -6.02 -7.47
N ILE A 92 -7.99 -6.09 -8.75
CA ILE A 92 -8.28 -5.07 -9.76
C ILE A 92 -9.03 -5.77 -10.89
N GLU A 93 -10.12 -5.18 -11.34
CA GLU A 93 -10.92 -5.64 -12.45
C GLU A 93 -11.24 -4.48 -13.38
N GLU A 94 -11.20 -4.70 -14.67
CA GLU A 94 -11.61 -3.69 -15.66
C GLU A 94 -13.11 -3.39 -15.51
N GLY A 95 -13.44 -2.12 -15.45
CA GLY A 95 -14.78 -1.60 -15.25
C GLY A 95 -14.74 -0.12 -14.96
N GLU A 96 -15.89 0.49 -14.76
CA GLU A 96 -16.03 1.96 -14.62
C GLU A 96 -15.07 2.52 -13.56
N MET A 97 -15.01 1.93 -12.37
CA MET A 97 -14.19 2.44 -11.28
C MET A 97 -12.69 2.40 -11.61
N TRP A 98 -12.21 1.22 -12.04
CA TRP A 98 -10.79 1.06 -12.32
C TRP A 98 -10.35 1.82 -13.57
N ASN A 99 -11.16 1.82 -14.63
CA ASN A 99 -10.83 2.52 -15.86
C ASN A 99 -10.71 4.03 -15.59
N THR A 100 -11.64 4.61 -14.84
CA THR A 100 -11.56 6.03 -14.44
C THR A 100 -10.30 6.32 -13.62
N ILE A 101 -9.94 5.46 -12.66
CA ILE A 101 -8.70 5.61 -11.89
C ILE A 101 -7.50 5.50 -12.84
N SER A 102 -7.43 4.48 -13.68
CA SER A 102 -6.32 4.25 -14.61
C SER A 102 -6.09 5.43 -15.55
N ASP A 103 -7.15 6.04 -16.07
CA ASP A 103 -7.07 7.22 -16.93
C ASP A 103 -6.52 8.44 -16.18
N LEU A 104 -6.98 8.67 -14.96
CA LEU A 104 -6.42 9.72 -14.11
C LEU A 104 -4.94 9.47 -13.75
N LEU A 105 -4.56 8.22 -13.49
CA LEU A 105 -3.15 7.87 -13.25
C LEU A 105 -2.29 8.16 -14.47
N GLU A 106 -2.77 7.83 -15.68
CA GLU A 106 -2.08 8.14 -16.93
C GLU A 106 -1.93 9.66 -17.14
N GLU A 107 -2.97 10.45 -16.86
CA GLU A 107 -2.86 11.91 -16.88
C GLU A 107 -1.81 12.44 -15.91
N LYS A 108 -1.71 11.85 -14.71
CA LYS A 108 -0.74 12.24 -13.70
C LYS A 108 0.68 11.90 -14.10
N VAL A 109 0.90 10.73 -14.70
CA VAL A 109 2.18 10.35 -15.28
C VAL A 109 2.62 11.36 -16.35
N LYS A 110 1.73 11.78 -17.26
CA LYS A 110 2.00 12.81 -18.27
C LYS A 110 2.38 14.17 -17.68
N LYS A 111 1.99 14.43 -16.43
CA LYS A 111 2.35 15.64 -15.65
C LYS A 111 3.60 15.45 -14.78
N GLY A 112 4.28 14.32 -14.90
CA GLY A 112 5.52 14.03 -14.17
C GLY A 112 5.33 13.42 -12.79
N VAL A 113 4.11 13.03 -12.40
CA VAL A 113 3.84 12.34 -11.14
C VAL A 113 4.29 10.88 -11.24
N GLU A 114 5.03 10.39 -10.26
CA GLU A 114 5.43 8.97 -10.20
C GLU A 114 4.23 8.11 -9.82
N VAL A 115 3.89 7.13 -10.64
CA VAL A 115 2.78 6.21 -10.35
C VAL A 115 3.28 4.77 -10.28
N ARG A 116 2.97 4.11 -9.14
CA ARG A 116 3.24 2.69 -8.93
C ARG A 116 1.96 1.96 -8.58
N VAL A 117 1.74 0.84 -9.26
CA VAL A 117 0.61 -0.05 -9.01
C VAL A 117 1.13 -1.45 -8.69
N MET A 118 0.62 -2.05 -7.63
CA MET A 118 0.82 -3.46 -7.32
C MET A 118 -0.54 -4.13 -7.11
N TYR A 119 -0.72 -5.33 -7.65
CA TYR A 119 -1.92 -6.13 -7.46
C TYR A 119 -1.58 -7.61 -7.30
N ASP A 120 -2.47 -8.36 -6.67
CA ASP A 120 -2.25 -9.79 -6.43
C ASP A 120 -2.41 -10.61 -7.72
N GLY A 121 -1.59 -11.63 -7.88
CA GLY A 121 -1.60 -12.52 -9.05
C GLY A 121 -2.92 -13.29 -9.27
N MET A 122 -3.82 -13.30 -8.28
CA MET A 122 -5.17 -13.85 -8.45
C MET A 122 -5.95 -13.15 -9.56
N CYS A 123 -5.73 -11.85 -9.78
CA CYS A 123 -6.40 -11.09 -10.84
C CYS A 123 -6.10 -11.64 -12.24
N SER A 124 -4.92 -12.26 -12.43
CA SER A 124 -4.51 -12.82 -13.72
C SER A 124 -5.25 -14.12 -14.12
N ILE A 125 -6.07 -14.69 -13.21
CA ILE A 125 -6.83 -15.93 -13.51
C ILE A 125 -8.06 -15.64 -14.36
N ALA A 126 -8.82 -14.58 -14.01
CA ALA A 126 -10.11 -14.34 -14.63
C ALA A 126 -10.47 -12.86 -14.84
N MET A 127 -9.68 -11.92 -14.30
CA MET A 127 -10.06 -10.51 -14.24
C MET A 127 -9.19 -9.61 -15.12
N LEU A 128 -7.90 -9.92 -15.24
CA LEU A 128 -6.94 -9.13 -16.02
C LEU A 128 -6.10 -10.03 -16.91
N PRO A 129 -5.69 -9.58 -18.11
CA PRO A 129 -4.71 -10.28 -18.92
C PRO A 129 -3.38 -10.48 -18.17
N TYR A 130 -2.70 -11.59 -18.40
CA TYR A 130 -1.42 -11.87 -17.73
C TYR A 130 -0.33 -10.82 -18.00
N ASN A 131 -0.38 -10.18 -19.17
CA ASN A 131 0.52 -9.10 -19.57
C ASN A 131 0.04 -7.70 -19.17
N TYR A 132 -0.93 -7.59 -18.26
CA TYR A 132 -1.47 -6.31 -17.83
C TYR A 132 -0.42 -5.35 -17.22
N PRO A 133 0.62 -5.83 -16.49
CA PRO A 133 1.70 -4.94 -16.05
C PRO A 133 2.43 -4.26 -17.20
N GLU A 134 2.65 -4.97 -18.31
CA GLU A 134 3.28 -4.43 -19.53
C GLU A 134 2.37 -3.38 -20.18
N TYR A 135 1.06 -3.64 -20.21
CA TYR A 135 0.08 -2.65 -20.69
C TYR A 135 0.12 -1.36 -19.85
N LEU A 136 0.12 -1.46 -18.53
CA LEU A 136 0.23 -0.26 -17.67
C LEU A 136 1.56 0.48 -17.86
N LYS A 137 2.65 -0.24 -18.15
CA LYS A 137 3.94 0.40 -18.48
C LYS A 137 3.89 1.22 -19.77
N THR A 138 3.09 0.83 -20.77
CA THR A 138 2.91 1.66 -21.97
C THR A 138 2.25 2.99 -21.68
N LYS A 139 1.48 3.08 -20.59
CA LYS A 139 0.91 4.31 -20.04
C LYS A 139 1.87 5.08 -19.12
N GLY A 140 3.12 4.59 -18.94
CA GLY A 140 4.11 5.16 -18.03
C GLY A 140 3.90 4.81 -16.56
N ILE A 141 2.97 3.93 -16.23
CA ILE A 141 2.67 3.47 -14.89
C ILE A 141 3.58 2.28 -14.55
N GLN A 142 4.37 2.39 -13.48
CA GLN A 142 5.16 1.26 -12.98
C GLN A 142 4.22 0.24 -12.34
N CYS A 143 4.21 -0.99 -12.85
CA CYS A 143 3.31 -2.03 -12.34
C CYS A 143 4.05 -3.32 -12.00
N LYS A 144 3.63 -3.95 -10.90
CA LYS A 144 4.08 -5.29 -10.50
C LYS A 144 2.89 -6.16 -10.09
N MET A 145 2.94 -7.42 -10.51
CA MET A 145 2.05 -8.46 -10.03
C MET A 145 2.70 -9.16 -8.83
N PHE A 146 2.02 -9.15 -7.68
CA PHE A 146 2.46 -9.87 -6.49
C PHE A 146 2.15 -11.35 -6.63
N SER A 147 3.13 -12.21 -6.36
CA SER A 147 2.99 -13.68 -6.38
C SER A 147 2.19 -14.20 -7.58
N PRO A 148 2.69 -14.00 -8.83
CA PRO A 148 2.01 -14.49 -10.03
C PRO A 148 1.76 -15.98 -9.92
N ILE A 149 0.55 -16.41 -10.33
CA ILE A 149 0.18 -17.82 -10.28
C ILE A 149 0.90 -18.55 -11.38
N ARG A 150 1.63 -19.60 -11.00
CA ARG A 150 2.31 -20.50 -11.91
C ARG A 150 1.67 -21.87 -11.80
N PRO A 151 1.47 -22.60 -12.92
CA PRO A 151 0.99 -23.98 -12.89
C PRO A 151 2.04 -24.87 -12.20
N ALA A 152 1.94 -25.03 -10.90
CA ALA A 152 2.80 -25.91 -10.13
C ALA A 152 2.05 -26.37 -8.87
N LEU A 153 2.26 -27.62 -8.47
CA LEU A 153 1.77 -28.19 -7.21
C LEU A 153 2.59 -27.59 -6.04
N SER A 154 2.27 -26.36 -5.64
CA SER A 154 2.98 -25.66 -4.57
C SER A 154 2.01 -24.98 -3.62
N THR A 155 2.13 -25.27 -2.32
CA THR A 155 1.40 -24.60 -1.24
C THR A 155 1.81 -23.13 -1.05
N HIS A 156 2.94 -22.70 -1.63
CA HIS A 156 3.43 -21.32 -1.55
C HIS A 156 2.54 -20.34 -2.32
N GLN A 157 1.66 -20.82 -3.20
CA GLN A 157 0.70 -20.00 -3.95
C GLN A 157 -0.42 -19.40 -3.08
N ASN A 158 -0.56 -19.86 -1.82
CA ASN A 158 -1.54 -19.31 -0.89
C ASN A 158 -1.11 -18.00 -0.22
N ASN A 159 0.14 -17.56 -0.40
CA ASN A 159 0.57 -16.25 0.06
C ASN A 159 0.00 -15.18 -0.87
N ARG A 160 -1.06 -14.50 -0.43
CA ARG A 160 -1.78 -13.48 -1.18
C ARG A 160 -1.62 -12.11 -0.53
N ASP A 161 -1.58 -11.08 -1.36
CA ASP A 161 -1.58 -9.70 -0.91
C ASP A 161 -3.00 -9.18 -0.78
N HIS A 162 -3.57 -9.23 0.42
CA HIS A 162 -4.95 -8.83 0.69
C HIS A 162 -5.11 -7.34 1.03
N ARG A 163 -4.09 -6.52 0.78
CA ARG A 163 -4.12 -5.09 1.08
C ARG A 163 -4.95 -4.31 0.06
N LYS A 164 -5.49 -3.17 0.46
CA LYS A 164 -6.19 -2.20 -0.35
C LYS A 164 -5.69 -0.82 0.07
N ILE A 165 -4.57 -0.39 -0.46
CA ILE A 165 -3.87 0.82 -0.04
C ILE A 165 -3.70 1.75 -1.25
N LEU A 166 -4.02 3.03 -1.03
CA LEU A 166 -3.67 4.11 -1.93
C LEU A 166 -2.95 5.19 -1.12
N VAL A 167 -1.74 5.55 -1.49
CA VAL A 167 -0.97 6.62 -0.85
C VAL A 167 -0.67 7.70 -1.89
N ILE A 168 -0.91 8.96 -1.53
CA ILE A 168 -0.71 10.13 -2.39
C ILE A 168 0.21 11.12 -1.68
N ASP A 169 1.36 11.42 -2.28
CA ASP A 169 2.34 12.43 -1.84
C ASP A 169 2.82 12.29 -0.39
N GLY A 170 2.57 11.16 0.29
CA GLY A 170 2.78 10.98 1.72
C GLY A 170 1.87 11.83 2.61
N LYS A 171 0.83 12.45 2.04
CA LYS A 171 -0.11 13.34 2.74
C LYS A 171 -1.45 12.69 2.98
N VAL A 172 -1.91 11.86 2.06
CA VAL A 172 -3.21 11.19 2.12
C VAL A 172 -3.03 9.70 1.88
N ALA A 173 -3.71 8.89 2.69
CA ALA A 173 -3.77 7.45 2.50
C ALA A 173 -5.21 6.94 2.64
N PHE A 174 -5.57 5.95 1.84
CA PHE A 174 -6.83 5.21 1.90
C PHE A 174 -6.54 3.73 2.12
N ASN A 175 -7.32 3.07 2.98
CA ASN A 175 -7.25 1.63 3.20
C ASN A 175 -8.65 1.03 3.38
#